data_95b190c7095708bf6cd85458502af357
#
_entry.id   95b190c7095708bf6cd85458502af357
#
_cell.length_a   1.000
_cell.length_b   1.000
_cell.length_c   1.000
_cell.angle_alpha   90.00
_cell.angle_beta   90.00
_cell.angle_gamma   90.00
#
_symmetry.space_group_name_H-M   'P 1'
#
loop_
_entity.id
_entity.type
_entity.pdbx_description
1 polymer ?
#
loop_
_entity_poly.entity_id
_entity_poly.type
_entity_poly.pdbx_seq_one_letter_code
_entity_poly.pdbx_strand_id
1 'polypeptide(L)'
;MADVSDGADDLTVMISGGFALAYQAVLPAFEAMTGLRVRTLSGASQGQGPKTMRYQLEHGAAVDVVILSDEGLHDLSEAGWIAAGSAVALARAPLAAAVRTGTPAPEIGSAAALARSLSAARRVVMPGSTSGLFLRDVVFPRLGIADTVRALVVARGTESAAALAAGEADIALGPVSELVAIPGITVVGPLPDAVQLVQTFSAALLRRARHVAAARQLTAFLASDRTTAAIRSTGMVPAEPGPTP
;
A
#
# COMPACT_ATOMS: atom_id res chain seq x y z
N MET A 1 27.58 -29.74 -13.24
CA MET A 1 27.55 -28.90 -12.03
C MET A 1 27.23 -27.50 -12.51
N ALA A 2 25.96 -27.11 -12.41
CA ALA A 2 25.54 -25.74 -12.72
C ALA A 2 25.86 -24.89 -11.48
N ASP A 3 26.71 -23.91 -11.67
CA ASP A 3 27.07 -22.89 -10.69
C ASP A 3 25.81 -22.07 -10.39
N VAL A 4 25.24 -22.27 -9.22
CA VAL A 4 24.20 -21.40 -8.68
C VAL A 4 24.94 -20.14 -8.22
N SER A 5 25.07 -19.16 -9.10
CA SER A 5 25.51 -17.83 -8.72
C SER A 5 24.47 -17.29 -7.72
N ASP A 6 24.84 -17.29 -6.46
CA ASP A 6 24.13 -16.70 -5.36
C ASP A 6 23.82 -15.23 -5.70
N GLY A 7 22.55 -14.82 -5.67
CA GLY A 7 22.00 -13.55 -6.17
C GLY A 7 22.54 -12.27 -5.51
N ALA A 8 23.87 -12.11 -5.51
CA ALA A 8 24.54 -10.91 -4.98
C ALA A 8 24.36 -9.65 -5.86
N ASP A 9 23.82 -9.82 -7.07
CA ASP A 9 23.68 -8.74 -8.08
C ASP A 9 22.23 -8.30 -8.33
N ASP A 10 21.24 -8.83 -7.58
CA ASP A 10 19.84 -8.50 -7.78
C ASP A 10 19.47 -7.21 -7.05
N LEU A 11 18.84 -6.27 -7.77
CA LEU A 11 18.21 -5.09 -7.17
C LEU A 11 17.13 -5.54 -6.17
N THR A 12 17.24 -5.16 -4.91
CA THR A 12 16.25 -5.54 -3.90
C THR A 12 15.28 -4.40 -3.59
N VAL A 13 14.01 -4.66 -3.79
CA VAL A 13 12.89 -3.74 -3.52
C VAL A 13 12.08 -4.25 -2.33
N MET A 14 11.74 -3.40 -1.37
CA MET A 14 10.75 -3.71 -0.34
C MET A 14 9.51 -2.86 -0.58
N ILE A 15 8.34 -3.52 -0.73
CA ILE A 15 7.11 -2.85 -1.15
C ILE A 15 5.95 -3.10 -0.18
N SER A 16 5.13 -2.06 0.04
CA SER A 16 3.85 -2.17 0.74
C SER A 16 2.73 -2.62 -0.17
N GLY A 17 1.65 -3.14 0.42
CA GLY A 17 0.50 -3.67 -0.33
C GLY A 17 -0.14 -2.66 -1.27
N GLY A 18 -0.20 -1.39 -0.87
CA GLY A 18 -0.95 -0.37 -1.61
C GLY A 18 -0.48 -0.10 -3.04
N PHE A 19 0.79 -0.32 -3.36
CA PHE A 19 1.30 -0.18 -4.74
C PHE A 19 1.66 -1.53 -5.39
N ALA A 20 1.50 -2.64 -4.66
CA ALA A 20 2.02 -3.94 -5.07
C ALA A 20 1.41 -4.47 -6.37
N LEU A 21 0.10 -4.32 -6.60
CA LEU A 21 -0.56 -4.81 -7.82
C LEU A 21 -0.06 -4.06 -9.07
N ALA A 22 0.02 -2.73 -9.01
CA ALA A 22 0.53 -1.93 -10.11
C ALA A 22 2.00 -2.26 -10.41
N TYR A 23 2.82 -2.38 -9.37
CA TYR A 23 4.23 -2.76 -9.46
C TYR A 23 4.40 -4.14 -10.11
N GLN A 24 3.67 -5.16 -9.65
CA GLN A 24 3.73 -6.52 -10.21
C GLN A 24 3.36 -6.57 -11.69
N ALA A 25 2.39 -5.75 -12.11
CA ALA A 25 1.97 -5.68 -13.50
C ALA A 25 3.04 -5.11 -14.44
N VAL A 26 3.92 -4.20 -13.95
CA VAL A 26 4.91 -3.51 -14.78
C VAL A 26 6.34 -4.04 -14.61
N LEU A 27 6.63 -4.76 -13.53
CA LEU A 27 7.97 -5.28 -13.23
C LEU A 27 8.56 -6.14 -14.35
N PRO A 28 7.82 -7.09 -14.97
CA PRO A 28 8.37 -7.88 -16.06
C PRO A 28 8.83 -7.05 -17.27
N ALA A 29 8.13 -5.95 -17.57
CA ALA A 29 8.52 -5.03 -18.63
C ALA A 29 9.81 -4.27 -18.30
N PHE A 30 10.00 -3.88 -17.04
CA PHE A 30 11.23 -3.27 -16.56
C PHE A 30 12.42 -4.25 -16.69
N GLU A 31 12.27 -5.47 -16.20
CA GLU A 31 13.31 -6.51 -16.25
C GLU A 31 13.69 -6.85 -17.70
N ALA A 32 12.69 -7.00 -18.59
CA ALA A 32 12.92 -7.28 -20.00
C ALA A 32 13.64 -6.12 -20.72
N MET A 33 13.33 -4.87 -20.37
CA MET A 33 13.94 -3.69 -20.98
C MET A 33 15.38 -3.46 -20.52
N THR A 34 15.69 -3.80 -19.28
CA THR A 34 16.98 -3.44 -18.66
C THR A 34 17.94 -4.61 -18.51
N GLY A 35 17.44 -5.85 -18.57
CA GLY A 35 18.20 -7.06 -18.23
C GLY A 35 18.46 -7.23 -16.73
N LEU A 36 18.00 -6.29 -15.89
CA LEU A 36 18.13 -6.38 -14.44
C LEU A 36 17.16 -7.42 -13.86
N ARG A 37 17.57 -8.04 -12.77
CA ARG A 37 16.69 -8.87 -11.94
C ARG A 37 16.30 -8.11 -10.68
N VAL A 38 15.04 -8.23 -10.27
CA VAL A 38 14.53 -7.53 -9.09
C VAL A 38 13.99 -8.54 -8.09
N ARG A 39 14.62 -8.57 -6.93
CA ARG A 39 14.12 -9.31 -5.77
C ARG A 39 13.13 -8.45 -5.00
N THR A 40 11.91 -8.91 -4.82
CA THR A 40 10.87 -8.18 -4.13
C THR A 40 10.61 -8.76 -2.73
N LEU A 41 10.70 -7.89 -1.72
CA LEU A 41 10.31 -8.16 -0.34
C LEU A 41 9.02 -7.42 -0.02
N SER A 42 8.24 -7.94 0.91
CA SER A 42 6.98 -7.34 1.35
C SER A 42 7.13 -6.75 2.75
N GLY A 43 6.60 -5.53 2.97
CA GLY A 43 6.57 -4.89 4.28
C GLY A 43 5.39 -3.93 4.43
N ALA A 44 4.86 -3.77 5.64
CA ALA A 44 3.87 -2.74 5.93
C ALA A 44 4.56 -1.37 6.03
N SER A 45 3.93 -0.30 5.51
CA SER A 45 4.47 1.06 5.54
C SER A 45 4.68 1.57 6.97
N GLN A 46 3.70 1.33 7.83
CA GLN A 46 3.69 1.73 9.24
C GLN A 46 3.14 0.60 10.11
N GLY A 47 3.06 0.83 11.42
CA GLY A 47 2.57 -0.13 12.40
C GLY A 47 3.70 -0.71 13.26
N GLN A 48 3.48 -1.88 13.83
CA GLN A 48 4.42 -2.54 14.74
C GLN A 48 4.69 -3.99 14.34
N GLY A 49 5.86 -4.50 14.76
CA GLY A 49 6.22 -5.91 14.64
C GLY A 49 6.93 -6.28 13.34
N PRO A 50 7.22 -7.58 13.17
CA PRO A 50 8.16 -8.08 12.17
C PRO A 50 7.72 -7.93 10.71
N LYS A 51 6.44 -7.64 10.47
CA LYS A 51 5.92 -7.42 9.12
C LYS A 51 6.08 -5.96 8.64
N THR A 52 6.57 -5.02 9.47
CA THR A 52 6.82 -3.64 9.06
C THR A 52 8.15 -3.49 8.36
N MET A 53 8.25 -2.53 7.42
CA MET A 53 9.51 -2.23 6.73
C MET A 53 10.59 -1.80 7.71
N ARG A 54 10.26 -0.92 8.65
CA ARG A 54 11.19 -0.44 9.66
C ARG A 54 11.81 -1.58 10.46
N TYR A 55 11.00 -2.48 11.00
CA TYR A 55 11.48 -3.63 11.76
C TYR A 55 12.44 -4.49 10.92
N GLN A 56 12.08 -4.80 9.66
CA GLN A 56 12.93 -5.62 8.78
C GLN A 56 14.27 -4.93 8.48
N LEU A 57 14.28 -3.62 8.25
CA LEU A 57 15.52 -2.85 8.03
C LEU A 57 16.40 -2.81 9.28
N GLU A 58 15.82 -2.60 10.47
CA GLU A 58 16.51 -2.64 11.77
C GLU A 58 17.12 -4.01 12.05
N HIS A 59 16.53 -5.08 11.49
CA HIS A 59 17.02 -6.46 11.64
C HIS A 59 17.86 -6.94 10.43
N GLY A 60 18.40 -6.00 9.66
CA GLY A 60 19.44 -6.28 8.67
C GLY A 60 18.95 -6.65 7.29
N ALA A 61 17.68 -6.42 6.94
CA ALA A 61 17.23 -6.59 5.56
C ALA A 61 18.05 -5.69 4.61
N ALA A 62 18.74 -6.32 3.65
CA ALA A 62 19.47 -5.61 2.61
C ALA A 62 18.48 -5.21 1.51
N VAL A 63 18.23 -3.90 1.35
CA VAL A 63 17.25 -3.33 0.44
C VAL A 63 17.85 -2.11 -0.24
N ASP A 64 17.55 -1.94 -1.51
CA ASP A 64 18.01 -0.79 -2.32
C ASP A 64 16.90 0.27 -2.43
N VAL A 65 15.65 -0.16 -2.67
CA VAL A 65 14.49 0.69 -2.88
C VAL A 65 13.35 0.28 -1.95
N VAL A 66 12.69 1.26 -1.34
CA VAL A 66 11.42 1.07 -0.65
C VAL A 66 10.30 1.72 -1.45
N ILE A 67 9.10 1.08 -1.47
CA ILE A 67 7.87 1.62 -2.06
C ILE A 67 6.77 1.52 -1.02
N LEU A 68 6.31 2.66 -0.51
CA LEU A 68 5.41 2.72 0.64
C LEU A 68 4.58 4.01 0.65
N SER A 69 3.67 4.15 1.61
CA SER A 69 2.92 5.39 1.80
C SER A 69 3.86 6.53 2.27
N ASP A 70 3.50 7.78 1.93
CA ASP A 70 4.31 8.95 2.30
C ASP A 70 4.48 9.10 3.81
N GLU A 71 3.48 8.69 4.60
CA GLU A 71 3.58 8.69 6.07
C GLU A 71 4.68 7.72 6.55
N GLY A 72 4.70 6.51 6.00
CA GLY A 72 5.76 5.54 6.30
C GLY A 72 7.12 5.97 5.76
N LEU A 73 7.15 6.65 4.60
CA LEU A 73 8.37 7.21 4.04
C LEU A 73 8.93 8.32 4.93
N HIS A 74 8.05 9.17 5.49
CA HIS A 74 8.42 10.20 6.46
C HIS A 74 9.08 9.56 7.70
N ASP A 75 8.46 8.54 8.28
CA ASP A 75 9.00 7.82 9.44
C ASP A 75 10.40 7.22 9.18
N LEU A 76 10.59 6.62 7.99
CA LEU A 76 11.91 6.10 7.59
C LEU A 76 12.93 7.21 7.32
N SER A 77 12.50 8.35 6.82
CA SER A 77 13.36 9.51 6.58
C SER A 77 13.85 10.12 7.89
N GLU A 78 12.95 10.34 8.85
CA GLU A 78 13.28 10.80 10.20
C GLU A 78 14.24 9.85 10.92
N ALA A 79 14.06 8.54 10.72
CA ALA A 79 14.95 7.51 11.25
C ALA A 79 16.30 7.40 10.48
N GLY A 80 16.52 8.22 9.44
CA GLY A 80 17.77 8.29 8.69
C GLY A 80 18.02 7.14 7.71
N TRP A 81 16.99 6.38 7.33
CA TRP A 81 17.13 5.28 6.38
C TRP A 81 17.16 5.72 4.92
N ILE A 82 16.53 6.83 4.57
CA ILE A 82 16.32 7.27 3.20
C ILE A 82 17.48 8.13 2.70
N ALA A 83 17.89 7.93 1.45
CA ALA A 83 18.84 8.79 0.77
C ALA A 83 18.15 10.14 0.44
N ALA A 84 18.74 11.24 0.85
CA ALA A 84 18.18 12.57 0.64
C ALA A 84 17.90 12.85 -0.84
N GLY A 85 16.73 13.44 -1.13
CA GLY A 85 16.32 13.80 -2.50
C GLY A 85 16.02 12.61 -3.42
N SER A 86 15.90 11.38 -2.89
CA SER A 86 15.62 10.19 -3.70
C SER A 86 14.13 9.83 -3.79
N ALA A 87 13.28 10.46 -3.00
CA ALA A 87 11.86 10.17 -2.98
C ALA A 87 11.17 10.65 -4.26
N VAL A 88 10.35 9.78 -4.85
CA VAL A 88 9.56 10.04 -6.05
C VAL A 88 8.13 9.55 -5.82
N ALA A 89 7.14 10.44 -5.91
CA ALA A 89 5.74 10.07 -5.83
C ALA A 89 5.33 9.24 -7.06
N LEU A 90 4.60 8.15 -6.85
CA LEU A 90 4.18 7.22 -7.90
C LEU A 90 2.68 7.30 -8.19
N ALA A 91 1.86 7.24 -7.15
CA ALA A 91 0.41 7.17 -7.28
C ALA A 91 -0.32 7.62 -6.01
N ARG A 92 -1.60 7.96 -6.19
CA ARG A 92 -2.51 8.35 -5.11
C ARG A 92 -3.69 7.39 -5.05
N ALA A 93 -3.99 6.87 -3.87
CA ALA A 93 -5.08 5.92 -3.62
C ALA A 93 -6.05 6.48 -2.56
N PRO A 94 -7.33 6.68 -2.88
CA PRO A 94 -8.33 6.97 -1.86
C PRO A 94 -8.60 5.74 -1.00
N LEU A 95 -9.00 5.93 0.26
CA LEU A 95 -9.59 4.85 1.04
C LEU A 95 -10.96 4.49 0.48
N ALA A 96 -11.25 3.20 0.48
CA ALA A 96 -12.50 2.63 -0.01
C ALA A 96 -13.05 1.60 0.98
N ALA A 97 -14.33 1.30 0.80
CA ALA A 97 -14.99 0.17 1.46
C ALA A 97 -15.23 -0.96 0.45
N ALA A 98 -15.13 -2.20 0.91
CA ALA A 98 -15.49 -3.38 0.16
C ALA A 98 -16.34 -4.34 1.00
N VAL A 99 -17.12 -5.16 0.31
CA VAL A 99 -17.94 -6.24 0.88
C VAL A 99 -17.65 -7.54 0.14
N ARG A 100 -18.07 -8.67 0.71
CA ARG A 100 -18.01 -9.95 0.01
C ARG A 100 -18.93 -9.91 -1.22
N THR A 101 -18.47 -10.45 -2.33
CA THR A 101 -19.26 -10.54 -3.57
C THR A 101 -20.61 -11.22 -3.31
N GLY A 102 -21.68 -10.64 -3.85
CA GLY A 102 -23.06 -11.11 -3.63
C GLY A 102 -23.72 -10.62 -2.34
N THR A 103 -23.00 -9.88 -1.49
CA THR A 103 -23.59 -9.21 -0.32
C THR A 103 -24.13 -7.84 -0.74
N PRO A 104 -25.30 -7.40 -0.24
CA PRO A 104 -25.81 -6.05 -0.48
C PRO A 104 -24.79 -4.98 -0.06
N ALA A 105 -24.59 -3.98 -0.93
CA ALA A 105 -23.68 -2.88 -0.64
C ALA A 105 -24.24 -2.02 0.50
N PRO A 106 -23.44 -1.72 1.54
CA PRO A 106 -23.85 -0.80 2.59
C PRO A 106 -23.87 0.64 2.08
N GLU A 107 -24.71 1.46 2.70
CA GLU A 107 -24.76 2.90 2.42
C GLU A 107 -23.54 3.59 3.01
N ILE A 108 -22.68 4.16 2.15
CA ILE A 108 -21.44 4.87 2.55
C ILE A 108 -21.33 6.27 1.96
N GLY A 109 -22.34 6.76 1.23
CA GLY A 109 -22.29 8.02 0.48
C GLY A 109 -22.22 9.31 1.33
N SER A 110 -22.34 9.20 2.65
CA SER A 110 -22.12 10.31 3.58
C SER A 110 -21.48 9.83 4.88
N ALA A 111 -20.88 10.73 5.64
CA ALA A 111 -20.28 10.41 6.95
C ALA A 111 -21.30 9.73 7.89
N ALA A 112 -22.55 10.21 7.92
CA ALA A 112 -23.62 9.63 8.74
C ALA A 112 -24.04 8.24 8.24
N ALA A 113 -24.12 8.01 6.93
CA ALA A 113 -24.43 6.70 6.35
C ALA A 113 -23.29 5.70 6.64
N LEU A 114 -22.05 6.12 6.43
CA LEU A 114 -20.87 5.32 6.77
C LEU A 114 -20.86 4.93 8.24
N ALA A 115 -21.10 5.88 9.15
CA ALA A 115 -21.16 5.62 10.59
C ALA A 115 -22.19 4.53 10.93
N ARG A 116 -23.41 4.64 10.39
CA ARG A 116 -24.47 3.63 10.59
C ARG A 116 -24.04 2.26 10.05
N SER A 117 -23.51 2.21 8.85
CA SER A 117 -23.10 0.95 8.20
C SER A 117 -21.98 0.26 8.97
N LEU A 118 -20.97 1.01 9.44
CA LEU A 118 -19.86 0.46 10.22
C LEU A 118 -20.31 -0.01 11.61
N SER A 119 -21.20 0.74 12.28
CA SER A 119 -21.75 0.35 13.60
C SER A 119 -22.65 -0.86 13.53
N ALA A 120 -23.38 -1.04 12.42
CA ALA A 120 -24.26 -2.18 12.20
C ALA A 120 -23.51 -3.45 11.78
N ALA A 121 -22.31 -3.31 11.24
CA ALA A 121 -21.49 -4.44 10.79
C ALA A 121 -21.12 -5.35 11.98
N ARG A 122 -21.24 -6.65 11.79
CA ARG A 122 -20.77 -7.64 12.77
C ARG A 122 -19.27 -7.49 13.04
N ARG A 123 -18.50 -7.19 11.99
CA ARG A 123 -17.06 -6.93 12.08
C ARG A 123 -16.58 -6.10 10.88
N VAL A 124 -15.69 -5.15 11.11
CA VAL A 124 -15.00 -4.35 10.09
C VAL A 124 -13.54 -4.74 10.09
N VAL A 125 -13.01 -5.22 8.96
CA VAL A 125 -11.58 -5.55 8.83
C VAL A 125 -10.82 -4.40 8.21
N MET A 126 -9.62 -4.13 8.74
CA MET A 126 -8.71 -3.09 8.24
C MET A 126 -7.25 -3.45 8.50
N PRO A 127 -6.29 -2.94 7.71
CA PRO A 127 -4.87 -3.18 7.98
C PRO A 127 -4.39 -2.39 9.20
N GLY A 128 -3.42 -2.91 9.92
CA GLY A 128 -2.74 -2.25 11.06
C GLY A 128 -1.62 -1.29 10.64
N SER A 129 -1.68 -0.78 9.41
CA SER A 129 -0.71 0.19 8.85
C SER A 129 -1.36 1.55 8.66
N THR A 130 -0.78 2.43 7.85
CA THR A 130 -1.19 3.83 7.67
C THR A 130 -2.71 4.05 7.58
N SER A 131 -3.39 3.34 6.68
CA SER A 131 -4.84 3.49 6.53
C SER A 131 -5.63 3.08 7.76
N GLY A 132 -5.24 1.99 8.41
CA GLY A 132 -5.91 1.52 9.62
C GLY A 132 -5.65 2.41 10.84
N LEU A 133 -4.44 2.96 10.95
CA LEU A 133 -4.11 3.97 11.97
C LEU A 133 -5.01 5.21 11.78
N PHE A 134 -5.12 5.72 10.55
CA PHE A 134 -6.00 6.84 10.24
C PHE A 134 -7.48 6.53 10.54
N LEU A 135 -7.96 5.35 10.16
CA LEU A 135 -9.34 4.91 10.46
C LEU A 135 -9.61 4.90 11.97
N ARG A 136 -8.70 4.31 12.75
CA ARG A 136 -8.83 4.17 14.20
C ARG A 136 -8.72 5.51 14.92
N ASP A 137 -7.73 6.33 14.57
CA ASP A 137 -7.34 7.50 15.35
C ASP A 137 -8.06 8.78 14.89
N VAL A 138 -8.59 8.81 13.66
CA VAL A 138 -9.24 9.99 13.08
C VAL A 138 -10.69 9.70 12.69
N VAL A 139 -10.92 8.68 11.84
CA VAL A 139 -12.25 8.47 11.25
C VAL A 139 -13.27 8.00 12.28
N PHE A 140 -12.96 6.95 13.04
CA PHE A 140 -13.92 6.40 14.00
C PHE A 140 -14.28 7.40 15.12
N PRO A 141 -13.32 8.14 15.73
CA PRO A 141 -13.63 9.20 16.66
C PRO A 141 -14.48 10.32 16.03
N ARG A 142 -14.12 10.79 14.82
CA ARG A 142 -14.86 11.84 14.11
C ARG A 142 -16.29 11.46 13.78
N LEU A 143 -16.53 10.19 13.51
CA LEU A 143 -17.88 9.63 13.27
C LEU A 143 -18.64 9.31 14.57
N GLY A 144 -18.00 9.40 15.74
CA GLY A 144 -18.59 9.04 17.03
C GLY A 144 -18.84 7.53 17.19
N ILE A 145 -18.07 6.69 16.53
CA ILE A 145 -18.27 5.22 16.50
C ILE A 145 -17.07 4.43 17.06
N ALA A 146 -16.07 5.10 17.64
CA ALA A 146 -14.86 4.44 18.13
C ALA A 146 -15.14 3.28 19.08
N ASP A 147 -16.15 3.40 19.95
CA ASP A 147 -16.53 2.40 20.93
C ASP A 147 -17.54 1.36 20.39
N THR A 148 -18.10 1.57 19.19
CA THR A 148 -19.15 0.69 18.61
C THR A 148 -18.63 -0.20 17.48
N VAL A 149 -17.60 0.24 16.74
CA VAL A 149 -17.02 -0.53 15.64
C VAL A 149 -16.25 -1.73 16.17
N ARG A 150 -16.65 -2.92 15.73
CA ARG A 150 -15.92 -4.16 16.02
C ARG A 150 -14.81 -4.36 14.98
N ALA A 151 -13.67 -3.73 15.21
CA ALA A 151 -12.55 -3.78 14.28
C ALA A 151 -11.78 -5.12 14.38
N LEU A 152 -11.52 -5.73 13.22
CA LEU A 152 -10.53 -6.79 13.03
C LEU A 152 -9.31 -6.14 12.37
N VAL A 153 -8.24 -5.98 13.14
CA VAL A 153 -6.99 -5.40 12.63
C VAL A 153 -6.05 -6.52 12.22
N VAL A 154 -5.61 -6.50 10.96
CA VAL A 154 -4.65 -7.44 10.39
C VAL A 154 -3.38 -6.71 9.97
N ALA A 155 -2.28 -7.43 9.75
CA ALA A 155 -1.01 -6.76 9.52
C ALA A 155 -0.93 -6.00 8.19
N ARG A 156 -1.64 -6.47 7.13
CA ARG A 156 -1.57 -5.91 5.77
C ARG A 156 -2.93 -5.92 5.08
N GLY A 157 -3.10 -5.05 4.07
CA GLY A 157 -4.34 -4.95 3.31
C GLY A 157 -4.73 -6.23 2.56
N THR A 158 -3.76 -6.98 2.05
CA THR A 158 -4.03 -8.30 1.44
C THR A 158 -4.65 -9.29 2.42
N GLU A 159 -4.29 -9.21 3.70
CA GLU A 159 -4.90 -10.02 4.76
C GLU A 159 -6.32 -9.52 5.08
N SER A 160 -6.59 -8.20 4.96
CA SER A 160 -7.95 -7.65 5.09
C SER A 160 -8.89 -8.19 4.01
N ALA A 161 -8.43 -8.18 2.76
CA ALA A 161 -9.20 -8.70 1.64
C ALA A 161 -9.47 -10.21 1.79
N ALA A 162 -8.47 -10.99 2.21
CA ALA A 162 -8.62 -12.42 2.46
C ALA A 162 -9.63 -12.71 3.58
N ALA A 163 -9.55 -12.00 4.70
CA ALA A 163 -10.48 -12.15 5.82
C ALA A 163 -11.93 -11.79 5.42
N LEU A 164 -12.11 -10.73 4.61
CA LEU A 164 -13.42 -10.38 4.06
C LEU A 164 -13.96 -11.48 3.14
N ALA A 165 -13.15 -11.99 2.21
CA ALA A 165 -13.54 -13.06 1.28
C ALA A 165 -13.91 -14.35 2.04
N ALA A 166 -13.20 -14.67 3.12
CA ALA A 166 -13.49 -15.80 4.01
C ALA A 166 -14.74 -15.60 4.88
N GLY A 167 -15.36 -14.41 4.89
CA GLY A 167 -16.54 -14.10 5.68
C GLY A 167 -16.25 -13.85 7.17
N GLU A 168 -15.00 -13.57 7.52
CA GLU A 168 -14.59 -13.22 8.89
C GLU A 168 -15.01 -11.80 9.26
N ALA A 169 -15.30 -10.95 8.28
CA ALA A 169 -15.82 -9.60 8.42
C ALA A 169 -16.92 -9.33 7.39
N ASP A 170 -17.70 -8.29 7.63
CA ASP A 170 -18.80 -7.87 6.76
C ASP A 170 -18.35 -6.74 5.82
N ILE A 171 -17.44 -5.87 6.29
CA ILE A 171 -16.89 -4.73 5.55
C ILE A 171 -15.38 -4.73 5.71
N ALA A 172 -14.65 -4.49 4.61
CA ALA A 172 -13.22 -4.14 4.65
C ALA A 172 -13.04 -2.67 4.33
N LEU A 173 -12.13 -2.02 5.04
CA LEU A 173 -11.69 -0.65 4.79
C LEU A 173 -10.19 -0.63 4.52
N GLY A 174 -9.76 0.13 3.50
CA GLY A 174 -8.34 0.27 3.15
C GLY A 174 -8.16 1.05 1.85
N PRO A 175 -6.92 1.22 1.36
CA PRO A 175 -6.66 1.81 0.06
C PRO A 175 -7.39 1.03 -1.03
N VAL A 176 -8.00 1.72 -1.99
CA VAL A 176 -8.73 1.08 -3.10
C VAL A 176 -7.88 0.03 -3.82
N SER A 177 -6.59 0.30 -3.97
CA SER A 177 -5.61 -0.57 -4.63
C SER A 177 -5.35 -1.91 -3.93
N GLU A 178 -5.70 -2.05 -2.66
CA GLU A 178 -5.63 -3.31 -1.91
C GLU A 178 -6.95 -4.09 -1.92
N LEU A 179 -8.02 -3.49 -2.45
CA LEU A 179 -9.37 -4.07 -2.47
C LEU A 179 -9.86 -4.39 -3.88
N VAL A 180 -9.33 -3.69 -4.90
CA VAL A 180 -9.74 -3.89 -6.30
C VAL A 180 -9.16 -5.19 -6.86
N ALA A 181 -9.91 -5.83 -7.76
CA ALA A 181 -9.50 -7.07 -8.47
C ALA A 181 -9.16 -8.26 -7.55
N ILE A 182 -9.62 -8.25 -6.31
CA ILE A 182 -9.47 -9.38 -5.39
C ILE A 182 -10.69 -10.31 -5.56
N PRO A 183 -10.48 -11.60 -5.88
CA PRO A 183 -11.57 -12.57 -5.98
C PRO A 183 -12.39 -12.68 -4.69
N GLY A 184 -13.70 -12.74 -4.84
CA GLY A 184 -14.62 -12.95 -3.70
C GLY A 184 -15.02 -11.66 -2.96
N ILE A 185 -14.51 -10.50 -3.35
CA ILE A 185 -14.93 -9.21 -2.78
C ILE A 185 -15.35 -8.23 -3.88
N THR A 186 -16.16 -7.24 -3.50
CA THR A 186 -16.65 -6.17 -4.37
C THR A 186 -16.41 -4.83 -3.68
N VAL A 187 -15.71 -3.93 -4.37
CA VAL A 187 -15.52 -2.55 -3.88
C VAL A 187 -16.85 -1.81 -3.97
N VAL A 188 -17.28 -1.23 -2.84
CA VAL A 188 -18.51 -0.44 -2.75
C VAL A 188 -18.28 0.98 -3.29
N GLY A 189 -17.13 1.55 -2.93
CA GLY A 189 -16.74 2.90 -3.36
C GLY A 189 -15.77 3.56 -2.38
N PRO A 190 -15.33 4.79 -2.69
CA PRO A 190 -14.48 5.58 -1.80
C PRO A 190 -15.24 6.01 -0.54
N LEU A 191 -14.51 6.28 0.53
CA LEU A 191 -15.07 6.89 1.73
C LEU A 191 -15.53 8.33 1.41
N PRO A 192 -16.52 8.87 2.17
CA PRO A 192 -16.96 10.27 2.00
C PRO A 192 -15.80 11.26 2.23
N ASP A 193 -15.77 12.36 1.46
CA ASP A 193 -14.71 13.39 1.52
C ASP A 193 -14.45 13.90 2.93
N ALA A 194 -15.50 14.02 3.75
CA ALA A 194 -15.39 14.48 5.14
C ALA A 194 -14.47 13.61 6.01
N VAL A 195 -14.25 12.35 5.63
CA VAL A 195 -13.43 11.37 6.36
C VAL A 195 -12.47 10.61 5.44
N GLN A 196 -12.22 11.13 4.24
CA GLN A 196 -11.34 10.54 3.26
C GLN A 196 -9.87 10.78 3.61
N LEU A 197 -9.04 9.79 3.33
CA LEU A 197 -7.59 9.91 3.19
C LEU A 197 -7.23 9.45 1.78
N VAL A 198 -6.58 10.31 1.03
CA VAL A 198 -5.96 9.94 -0.24
C VAL A 198 -4.47 9.71 0.04
N GLN A 199 -4.09 8.45 0.18
CA GLN A 199 -2.69 8.08 0.42
C GLN A 199 -1.86 8.29 -0.85
N THR A 200 -0.69 8.91 -0.72
CA THR A 200 0.34 8.89 -1.75
C THR A 200 1.28 7.72 -1.50
N PHE A 201 1.60 6.98 -2.55
CA PHE A 201 2.63 5.96 -2.54
C PHE A 201 3.84 6.47 -3.30
N SER A 202 4.99 6.41 -2.65
CA SER A 202 6.27 6.91 -3.18
C SER A 202 7.33 5.81 -3.17
N ALA A 203 8.28 5.90 -4.10
CA ALA A 203 9.51 5.13 -4.10
C ALA A 203 10.66 5.99 -3.56
N ALA A 204 11.58 5.38 -2.83
CA ALA A 204 12.81 6.05 -2.39
C ALA A 204 13.97 5.06 -2.27
N LEU A 205 15.19 5.56 -2.48
CA LEU A 205 16.42 4.80 -2.29
C LEU A 205 16.79 4.78 -0.80
N LEU A 206 17.27 3.64 -0.34
CA LEU A 206 17.89 3.58 0.98
C LEU A 206 19.31 4.19 0.96
N ARG A 207 19.74 4.79 2.07
CA ARG A 207 21.11 5.35 2.22
C ARG A 207 22.21 4.30 2.05
N ARG A 208 21.89 3.03 2.31
CA ARG A 208 22.79 1.88 2.20
C ARG A 208 22.54 1.05 0.94
N ALA A 209 21.80 1.60 -0.05
CA ALA A 209 21.56 0.94 -1.31
C ALA A 209 22.88 0.54 -1.97
N ARG A 210 22.98 -0.70 -2.42
CA ARG A 210 24.17 -1.24 -3.11
C ARG A 210 24.12 -0.95 -4.60
N HIS A 211 22.93 -0.98 -5.20
CA HIS A 211 22.69 -0.88 -6.64
C HIS A 211 22.06 0.47 -7.00
N VAL A 212 22.73 1.58 -6.63
CA VAL A 212 22.17 2.95 -6.75
C VAL A 212 21.75 3.30 -8.18
N ALA A 213 22.52 2.94 -9.20
CA ALA A 213 22.18 3.22 -10.59
C ALA A 213 20.93 2.47 -11.03
N ALA A 214 20.84 1.16 -10.74
CA ALA A 214 19.66 0.32 -11.01
C ALA A 214 18.44 0.80 -10.22
N ALA A 215 18.60 1.19 -8.96
CA ALA A 215 17.53 1.75 -8.13
C ALA A 215 16.96 3.04 -8.72
N ARG A 216 17.80 3.97 -9.18
CA ARG A 216 17.37 5.20 -9.88
C ARG A 216 16.64 4.88 -11.18
N GLN A 217 17.12 3.89 -11.95
CA GLN A 217 16.47 3.46 -13.20
C GLN A 217 15.08 2.89 -12.93
N LEU A 218 14.92 2.06 -11.88
CA LEU A 218 13.61 1.53 -11.48
C LEU A 218 12.67 2.63 -11.01
N THR A 219 13.11 3.53 -10.13
CA THR A 219 12.24 4.60 -9.63
C THR A 219 11.78 5.54 -10.74
N ALA A 220 12.68 5.88 -11.69
CA ALA A 220 12.32 6.66 -12.88
C ALA A 220 11.33 5.94 -13.79
N PHE A 221 11.51 4.62 -14.00
CA PHE A 221 10.56 3.80 -14.76
C PHE A 221 9.18 3.79 -14.09
N LEU A 222 9.11 3.57 -12.77
CA LEU A 222 7.86 3.51 -12.01
C LEU A 222 7.11 4.84 -12.01
N ALA A 223 7.80 5.98 -12.09
CA ALA A 223 7.22 7.32 -12.17
C ALA A 223 6.91 7.76 -13.60
N SER A 224 7.19 6.95 -14.62
CA SER A 224 6.96 7.30 -16.02
C SER A 224 5.53 6.97 -16.48
N ASP A 225 5.14 7.53 -17.62
CA ASP A 225 3.84 7.26 -18.26
C ASP A 225 3.63 5.78 -18.61
N ARG A 226 4.70 4.99 -18.69
CA ARG A 226 4.65 3.55 -18.98
C ARG A 226 3.88 2.75 -17.93
N THR A 227 3.76 3.27 -16.72
CA THR A 227 3.07 2.64 -15.59
C THR A 227 1.65 3.14 -15.39
N THR A 228 1.25 4.19 -16.09
CA THR A 228 -0.06 4.87 -15.95
C THR A 228 -1.23 3.89 -16.06
N ALA A 229 -1.23 3.02 -17.06
CA ALA A 229 -2.32 2.06 -17.26
C ALA A 229 -2.44 1.06 -16.10
N ALA A 230 -1.30 0.55 -15.61
CA ALA A 230 -1.26 -0.37 -14.48
C ALA A 230 -1.71 0.33 -13.18
N ILE A 231 -1.29 1.57 -12.94
CA ILE A 231 -1.73 2.35 -11.79
C ILE A 231 -3.25 2.55 -11.82
N ARG A 232 -3.81 2.99 -12.96
CA ARG A 232 -5.26 3.23 -13.11
C ARG A 232 -6.08 1.96 -12.98
N SER A 233 -5.59 0.80 -13.45
CA SER A 233 -6.30 -0.47 -13.32
C SER A 233 -6.48 -0.92 -11.87
N THR A 234 -5.70 -0.38 -10.94
CA THR A 234 -5.83 -0.63 -9.50
C THR A 234 -6.66 0.42 -8.76
N GLY A 235 -7.37 1.29 -9.49
CA GLY A 235 -8.20 2.35 -8.90
C GLY A 235 -7.42 3.56 -8.37
N MET A 236 -6.10 3.58 -8.58
CA MET A 236 -5.24 4.71 -8.24
C MET A 236 -5.17 5.76 -9.35
N VAL A 237 -4.73 6.95 -8.98
CA VAL A 237 -4.37 8.02 -9.91
C VAL A 237 -2.84 8.16 -9.92
N PRO A 238 -2.16 8.19 -11.07
CA PRO A 238 -0.74 8.49 -11.14
C PRO A 238 -0.43 9.80 -10.41
N ALA A 239 0.68 9.86 -9.73
CA ALA A 239 1.16 11.12 -9.15
C ALA A 239 1.53 12.08 -10.30
N GLU A 240 1.26 13.37 -10.10
CA GLU A 240 1.76 14.38 -11.03
C GLU A 240 3.29 14.40 -10.96
N PRO A 241 4.00 14.54 -12.11
CA PRO A 241 5.43 14.73 -12.08
C PRO A 241 5.76 15.93 -11.19
N GLY A 242 6.55 15.72 -10.16
CA GLY A 242 7.05 16.84 -9.38
C GLY A 242 7.81 17.83 -10.27
N PRO A 243 7.93 19.10 -9.89
CA PRO A 243 8.74 20.04 -10.65
C PRO A 243 10.14 19.44 -10.84
N THR A 244 10.53 19.33 -12.09
CA THR A 244 11.89 18.91 -12.46
C THR A 244 12.88 19.89 -11.81
N PRO A 245 13.90 19.38 -11.09
CA PRO A 245 14.87 20.25 -10.42
C PRO A 245 15.70 21.09 -11.39
#